data_1a3cf16fe16aeb58b1442d69a1f80f9e
#
_entry.id   1a3cf16fe16aeb58b1442d69a1f80f9e
#
_cell.length_a   1.000
_cell.length_b   1.000
_cell.length_c   1.000
_cell.angle_alpha   90.00
_cell.angle_beta   90.00
_cell.angle_gamma   90.00
#
_symmetry.space_group_name_H-M   'P 1'
#
loop_
_entity.id
_entity.type
_entity.pdbx_description
1 polymer ?
#
loop_
_entity_poly.entity_id
_entity_poly.type
_entity_poly.pdbx_seq_one_letter_code
_entity_poly.pdbx_strand_id
1 'polypeptide(L)'
;MRLFFELALSIGMAVQRSRAWGEDIVGESGTIANIGGLVCEDAAPALGIDFGGTKIEAVLLSKDGAAAWRQRIPNPGSYDSALTAISNLVAAADDAGGARCTVGIGAPGSPSPRTGIMRNSNSTYLNGRPFREDLTRALGRPVRLVNDANCLALSEAIDGAAEGAQSVFALVIGTGVGGGVVLSGAAIDGAHGIAGEIGHLPLPWPGGREADAPTCWCGLSGCIESWVSGTGFARAAATEHGLALSAPDIVAAARSGDPAARAALDAYVDRLGRVLALVVNLLDPEVIVLGGGMSNVTEIYAGLPDVVRRHTFSDLWDGRIVPARWGDASGVRGAARLWTKDPQVGH
;
A
#
# COMPACT_ATOMS: atom_id res chain seq x y z
N MET A 1 4.38 -31.77 37.62
CA MET A 1 4.46 -32.64 36.43
C MET A 1 3.20 -33.49 36.21
N ARG A 2 2.14 -33.41 37.02
CA ARG A 2 0.86 -34.13 36.83
C ARG A 2 -0.27 -33.23 36.23
N LEU A 3 -0.14 -31.92 36.21
CA LEU A 3 -1.16 -31.01 35.67
C LEU A 3 -1.07 -30.82 34.15
N PHE A 4 0.04 -31.18 33.52
CA PHE A 4 0.22 -31.04 32.05
C PHE A 4 -0.29 -32.24 31.25
N PHE A 5 -0.58 -33.38 31.90
CA PHE A 5 -1.04 -34.57 31.20
C PHE A 5 -2.57 -34.66 31.04
N GLU A 6 -3.33 -33.95 31.87
CA GLU A 6 -4.80 -33.97 31.76
C GLU A 6 -5.33 -32.97 30.74
N LEU A 7 -4.57 -31.90 30.41
CA LEU A 7 -4.98 -30.94 29.38
C LEU A 7 -4.81 -31.49 27.95
N ALA A 8 -3.87 -32.40 27.74
CA ALA A 8 -3.64 -33.01 26.44
C ALA A 8 -4.70 -34.10 26.06
N LEU A 9 -5.35 -34.69 27.03
CA LEU A 9 -6.41 -35.67 26.79
C LEU A 9 -7.78 -35.06 26.48
N SER A 10 -8.03 -33.82 26.94
CA SER A 10 -9.28 -33.09 26.64
C SER A 10 -9.31 -32.51 25.24
N ILE A 11 -8.16 -32.19 24.63
CA ILE A 11 -8.05 -31.64 23.27
C ILE A 11 -8.11 -32.76 22.22
N GLY A 12 -7.65 -33.97 22.57
CA GLY A 12 -7.69 -35.14 21.68
C GLY A 12 -9.10 -35.70 21.42
N MET A 13 -10.06 -35.49 22.31
CA MET A 13 -11.43 -36.01 22.17
C MET A 13 -12.39 -35.05 21.41
N ALA A 14 -12.00 -33.79 21.16
CA ALA A 14 -12.80 -32.82 20.39
C ALA A 14 -12.61 -32.94 18.87
N VAL A 15 -11.52 -33.58 18.40
CA VAL A 15 -11.21 -33.71 16.96
C VAL A 15 -11.83 -34.97 16.33
N GLN A 16 -12.38 -35.87 17.13
CA GLN A 16 -12.91 -37.16 16.63
C GLN A 16 -14.44 -37.19 16.45
N ARG A 17 -15.15 -36.06 16.62
CA ARG A 17 -16.62 -36.00 16.44
C ARG A 17 -17.12 -35.24 15.20
N SER A 18 -16.27 -34.90 14.25
CA SER A 18 -16.68 -34.21 13.00
C SER A 18 -16.58 -35.06 11.73
N ARG A 19 -16.55 -36.41 11.86
CA ARG A 19 -16.58 -37.32 10.71
C ARG A 19 -17.74 -38.33 10.81
N ALA A 20 -18.95 -37.80 10.81
CA ALA A 20 -20.15 -38.66 10.65
C ALA A 20 -21.32 -37.81 10.16
N TRP A 21 -21.32 -37.40 8.94
CA TRP A 21 -22.51 -37.09 8.13
C TRP A 21 -22.10 -37.19 6.66
N GLY A 22 -22.33 -38.35 6.09
CA GLY A 22 -22.16 -38.61 4.69
C GLY A 22 -22.54 -40.07 4.39
N GLU A 23 -23.84 -40.36 4.39
CA GLU A 23 -24.37 -41.55 3.69
C GLU A 23 -25.79 -41.23 3.20
N ASP A 24 -25.93 -41.35 1.89
CA ASP A 24 -27.05 -41.79 1.07
C ASP A 24 -28.43 -41.16 1.19
N ILE A 25 -28.76 -40.30 0.22
CA ILE A 25 -30.08 -40.33 -0.41
C ILE A 25 -29.88 -40.48 -1.93
N VAL A 26 -29.95 -41.71 -2.40
CA VAL A 26 -30.20 -42.04 -3.80
C VAL A 26 -31.71 -42.06 -4.00
N GLY A 27 -32.24 -41.07 -4.69
CA GLY A 27 -33.63 -40.97 -5.13
C GLY A 27 -33.67 -40.93 -6.65
N GLU A 28 -34.44 -41.85 -7.24
CA GLU A 28 -34.55 -42.11 -8.66
C GLU A 28 -35.14 -40.95 -9.51
N SER A 29 -34.63 -40.90 -10.75
CA SER A 29 -35.25 -40.34 -11.95
C SER A 29 -35.81 -38.94 -11.91
N GLY A 30 -35.03 -38.01 -12.36
CA GLY A 30 -35.45 -36.68 -12.79
C GLY A 30 -34.45 -36.08 -13.79
N THR A 31 -34.88 -35.96 -15.01
CA THR A 31 -34.25 -35.31 -16.16
C THR A 31 -33.33 -34.14 -15.74
N ILE A 32 -32.03 -34.28 -16.01
CA ILE A 32 -31.09 -33.17 -15.90
C ILE A 32 -31.53 -32.15 -16.94
N ALA A 33 -32.28 -31.13 -16.53
CA ALA A 33 -32.42 -29.91 -17.31
C ALA A 33 -31.03 -29.32 -17.44
N ASN A 34 -30.53 -29.27 -18.66
CA ASN A 34 -29.35 -28.56 -19.07
C ASN A 34 -29.57 -27.07 -18.72
N ILE A 35 -29.19 -26.66 -17.50
CA ILE A 35 -29.08 -25.25 -17.14
C ILE A 35 -27.89 -24.76 -17.95
N GLY A 36 -28.23 -24.14 -19.07
CA GLY A 36 -27.33 -23.52 -20.01
C GLY A 36 -26.21 -22.80 -19.25
N GLY A 37 -24.99 -22.99 -19.76
CA GLY A 37 -23.78 -22.47 -19.19
C GLY A 37 -23.99 -21.06 -18.68
N LEU A 38 -23.81 -20.85 -17.40
CA LEU A 38 -23.36 -19.60 -16.87
C LEU A 38 -21.98 -19.36 -17.48
N VAL A 39 -22.00 -18.82 -18.72
CA VAL A 39 -20.86 -18.09 -19.25
C VAL A 39 -20.58 -17.06 -18.17
N CYS A 40 -19.41 -17.12 -17.51
CA CYS A 40 -18.93 -16.03 -16.67
C CYS A 40 -19.07 -14.77 -17.53
N GLU A 41 -20.07 -13.93 -17.22
CA GLU A 41 -20.23 -12.63 -17.85
C GLU A 41 -18.87 -11.97 -17.77
N ASP A 42 -18.41 -11.44 -18.89
CA ASP A 42 -17.12 -10.76 -19.02
C ASP A 42 -16.92 -9.83 -17.82
N ALA A 43 -15.88 -10.09 -17.02
CA ALA A 43 -15.62 -9.32 -15.82
C ALA A 43 -15.63 -7.84 -16.21
N ALA A 44 -16.43 -7.03 -15.50
CA ALA A 44 -16.57 -5.60 -15.78
C ALA A 44 -15.19 -4.92 -15.86
N PRO A 45 -15.01 -3.95 -16.76
CA PRO A 45 -13.76 -3.20 -16.86
C PRO A 45 -13.37 -2.60 -15.49
N ALA A 46 -12.09 -2.63 -15.13
CA ALA A 46 -11.61 -2.22 -13.82
C ALA A 46 -11.07 -0.78 -13.88
N LEU A 47 -11.81 0.17 -13.29
CA LEU A 47 -11.37 1.56 -13.16
C LEU A 47 -10.65 1.75 -11.83
N GLY A 48 -9.42 2.25 -11.89
CA GLY A 48 -8.68 2.79 -10.76
C GLY A 48 -8.64 4.31 -10.79
N ILE A 49 -8.74 4.91 -9.62
CA ILE A 49 -8.58 6.36 -9.41
C ILE A 49 -7.53 6.56 -8.32
N ASP A 50 -6.49 7.32 -8.64
CA ASP A 50 -5.53 7.83 -7.68
C ASP A 50 -5.90 9.28 -7.31
N PHE A 51 -6.36 9.46 -6.08
CA PHE A 51 -6.79 10.74 -5.55
C PHE A 51 -5.63 11.43 -4.83
N GLY A 52 -4.76 12.12 -5.58
CA GLY A 52 -3.65 12.85 -5.01
C GLY A 52 -4.00 14.26 -4.54
N GLY A 53 -3.10 14.89 -3.76
CA GLY A 53 -3.29 16.24 -3.23
C GLY A 53 -3.35 17.34 -4.29
N THR A 54 -2.68 17.18 -5.44
CA THR A 54 -2.60 18.17 -6.51
C THR A 54 -3.30 17.75 -7.80
N LYS A 55 -3.46 16.45 -8.02
CA LYS A 55 -4.03 15.84 -9.23
C LYS A 55 -4.89 14.65 -8.87
N ILE A 56 -5.86 14.34 -9.70
CA ILE A 56 -6.60 13.09 -9.70
C ILE A 56 -6.29 12.38 -11.01
N GLU A 57 -5.93 11.12 -10.94
CA GLU A 57 -5.64 10.29 -12.10
C GLU A 57 -6.57 9.09 -12.15
N ALA A 58 -7.11 8.78 -13.32
CA ALA A 58 -7.99 7.64 -13.55
C ALA A 58 -7.42 6.77 -14.68
N VAL A 59 -7.43 5.45 -14.49
CA VAL A 59 -6.98 4.46 -15.48
C VAL A 59 -7.98 3.33 -15.54
N LEU A 60 -8.44 3.01 -16.75
CA LEU A 60 -9.22 1.82 -17.03
C LEU A 60 -8.25 0.72 -17.48
N LEU A 61 -8.22 -0.39 -16.76
CA LEU A 61 -7.41 -1.55 -17.14
C LEU A 61 -8.24 -2.55 -17.94
N SER A 62 -7.63 -3.06 -19.01
CA SER A 62 -8.10 -4.23 -19.73
C SER A 62 -7.83 -5.52 -18.95
N LYS A 63 -8.37 -6.65 -19.40
CA LYS A 63 -8.23 -7.95 -18.73
C LYS A 63 -6.77 -8.41 -18.59
N ASP A 64 -5.92 -8.07 -19.57
CA ASP A 64 -4.47 -8.35 -19.57
C ASP A 64 -3.65 -7.33 -18.72
N GLY A 65 -4.32 -6.36 -18.10
CA GLY A 65 -3.69 -5.36 -17.25
C GLY A 65 -3.11 -4.16 -18.02
N ALA A 66 -3.29 -4.07 -19.34
CA ALA A 66 -2.89 -2.88 -20.07
C ALA A 66 -3.83 -1.69 -19.78
N ALA A 67 -3.30 -0.47 -19.85
CA ALA A 67 -4.12 0.73 -19.70
C ALA A 67 -4.88 0.99 -21.00
N ALA A 68 -6.17 0.68 -21.01
CA ALA A 68 -7.06 0.90 -22.15
C ALA A 68 -7.49 2.36 -22.30
N TRP A 69 -7.61 3.07 -21.19
CA TRP A 69 -7.93 4.48 -21.13
C TRP A 69 -7.26 5.12 -19.91
N ARG A 70 -6.90 6.39 -20.04
CA ARG A 70 -6.28 7.17 -18.95
C ARG A 70 -6.67 8.64 -19.06
N GLN A 71 -7.02 9.23 -17.94
CA GLN A 71 -7.24 10.67 -17.82
C GLN A 71 -6.68 11.21 -16.51
N ARG A 72 -6.11 12.41 -16.58
CA ARG A 72 -5.58 13.14 -15.42
C ARG A 72 -6.18 14.52 -15.39
N ILE A 73 -6.62 14.95 -14.22
CA ILE A 73 -7.18 16.29 -13.97
C ILE A 73 -6.51 16.92 -12.74
N PRO A 74 -6.49 18.23 -12.62
CA PRO A 74 -6.12 18.90 -11.38
C PRO A 74 -7.07 18.50 -10.24
N ASN A 75 -6.57 18.38 -9.01
CA ASN A 75 -7.43 18.23 -7.84
C ASN A 75 -8.20 19.55 -7.62
N PRO A 76 -9.54 19.54 -7.54
CA PRO A 76 -10.34 20.76 -7.47
C PRO A 76 -10.28 21.47 -6.10
N GLY A 77 -9.67 20.86 -5.08
CA GLY A 77 -9.42 21.51 -3.79
C GLY A 77 -10.63 21.67 -2.87
N SER A 78 -11.81 21.13 -3.23
CA SER A 78 -13.00 21.14 -2.38
C SER A 78 -13.76 19.81 -2.47
N TYR A 79 -14.53 19.49 -1.42
CA TYR A 79 -15.22 18.22 -1.29
C TYR A 79 -16.24 17.97 -2.41
N ASP A 80 -17.17 18.89 -2.61
CA ASP A 80 -18.26 18.72 -3.57
C ASP A 80 -17.75 18.73 -5.01
N SER A 81 -16.74 19.56 -5.28
CA SER A 81 -16.07 19.57 -6.59
C SER A 81 -15.30 18.25 -6.84
N ALA A 82 -14.72 17.64 -5.79
CA ALA A 82 -14.05 16.34 -5.91
C ALA A 82 -15.04 15.22 -6.23
N LEU A 83 -16.22 15.18 -5.57
CA LEU A 83 -17.27 14.23 -5.89
C LEU A 83 -17.73 14.36 -7.35
N THR A 84 -17.94 15.60 -7.81
CA THR A 84 -18.33 15.88 -9.20
C THR A 84 -17.25 15.47 -10.18
N ALA A 85 -15.99 15.80 -9.91
CA ALA A 85 -14.85 15.49 -10.77
C ALA A 85 -14.66 13.97 -10.91
N ILE A 86 -14.76 13.21 -9.82
CA ILE A 86 -14.71 11.74 -9.84
C ILE A 86 -15.90 11.17 -10.63
N SER A 87 -17.10 11.69 -10.43
CA SER A 87 -18.28 11.23 -11.16
C SER A 87 -18.12 11.41 -12.66
N ASN A 88 -17.55 12.53 -13.10
CA ASN A 88 -17.26 12.78 -14.52
C ASN A 88 -16.18 11.84 -15.07
N LEU A 89 -15.13 11.55 -14.30
CA LEU A 89 -14.09 10.59 -14.67
C LEU A 89 -14.66 9.18 -14.83
N VAL A 90 -15.55 8.77 -13.92
CA VAL A 90 -16.21 7.45 -13.96
C VAL A 90 -17.12 7.34 -15.19
N ALA A 91 -17.90 8.39 -15.51
CA ALA A 91 -18.74 8.41 -16.70
C ALA A 91 -17.90 8.31 -17.98
N ALA A 92 -16.80 9.08 -18.07
CA ALA A 92 -15.90 9.02 -19.22
C ALA A 92 -15.21 7.63 -19.36
N ALA A 93 -14.92 6.97 -18.26
CA ALA A 93 -14.35 5.63 -18.27
C ALA A 93 -15.39 4.56 -18.70
N ASP A 94 -16.65 4.68 -18.24
CA ASP A 94 -17.76 3.83 -18.70
C ASP A 94 -17.97 3.95 -20.22
N ASP A 95 -17.97 5.17 -20.76
CA ASP A 95 -18.09 5.44 -22.19
C ASP A 95 -16.90 4.84 -22.96
N ALA A 96 -15.68 5.05 -22.49
CA ALA A 96 -14.47 4.52 -23.11
C ALA A 96 -14.39 2.99 -23.07
N GLY A 97 -14.88 2.37 -22.01
CA GLY A 97 -14.91 0.91 -21.82
C GLY A 97 -16.11 0.23 -22.46
N GLY A 98 -17.10 0.99 -22.95
CA GLY A 98 -18.34 0.46 -23.51
C GLY A 98 -19.23 -0.30 -22.51
N ALA A 99 -18.91 -0.24 -21.23
CA ALA A 99 -19.64 -0.92 -20.17
C ALA A 99 -19.41 -0.23 -18.82
N ARG A 100 -20.34 -0.47 -17.88
CA ARG A 100 -20.23 0.03 -16.52
C ARG A 100 -19.04 -0.62 -15.79
N CYS A 101 -18.02 0.17 -15.43
CA CYS A 101 -16.80 -0.34 -14.79
C CYS A 101 -16.96 -0.53 -13.28
N THR A 102 -16.13 -1.38 -12.67
CA THR A 102 -15.88 -1.38 -11.22
C THR A 102 -15.06 -0.16 -10.84
N VAL A 103 -15.26 0.41 -9.63
CA VAL A 103 -14.56 1.62 -9.20
C VAL A 103 -13.75 1.35 -7.95
N GLY A 104 -12.42 1.45 -8.07
CA GLY A 104 -11.49 1.45 -6.95
C GLY A 104 -10.78 2.80 -6.85
N ILE A 105 -10.56 3.26 -5.63
CA ILE A 105 -9.94 4.56 -5.35
C ILE A 105 -8.82 4.39 -4.33
N GLY A 106 -7.63 4.86 -4.67
CA GLY A 106 -6.54 5.13 -3.73
C GLY A 106 -6.60 6.58 -3.30
N ALA A 107 -6.60 6.84 -2.00
CA ALA A 107 -6.62 8.19 -1.48
C ALA A 107 -5.72 8.32 -0.25
N PRO A 108 -5.17 9.52 0.03
CA PRO A 108 -4.43 9.75 1.26
C PRO A 108 -5.36 9.63 2.49
N GLY A 109 -4.83 9.05 3.56
CA GLY A 109 -5.61 8.72 4.75
C GLY A 109 -6.47 7.48 4.58
N SER A 110 -7.45 7.30 5.45
CA SER A 110 -8.33 6.12 5.44
C SER A 110 -9.70 6.41 6.04
N PRO A 111 -10.77 5.72 5.59
CA PRO A 111 -12.05 5.75 6.30
C PRO A 111 -11.94 4.99 7.64
N SER A 112 -12.50 5.55 8.68
CA SER A 112 -12.63 4.86 9.97
C SER A 112 -13.52 3.61 9.80
N PRO A 113 -13.07 2.42 10.18
CA PRO A 113 -13.89 1.21 10.06
C PRO A 113 -15.19 1.27 10.87
N ARG A 114 -15.21 2.09 11.93
CA ARG A 114 -16.39 2.25 12.81
C ARG A 114 -17.43 3.19 12.22
N THR A 115 -17.03 4.27 11.56
CA THR A 115 -17.93 5.36 11.17
C THR A 115 -17.99 5.63 9.68
N GLY A 116 -17.10 5.06 8.87
CA GLY A 116 -16.92 5.38 7.44
C GLY A 116 -16.32 6.76 7.17
N ILE A 117 -16.05 7.56 8.21
CA ILE A 117 -15.57 8.94 8.08
C ILE A 117 -14.07 8.97 7.77
N MET A 118 -13.68 9.73 6.76
CA MET A 118 -12.27 9.94 6.39
C MET A 118 -11.48 10.65 7.49
N ARG A 119 -10.23 10.23 7.65
CA ARG A 119 -9.28 10.78 8.63
C ARG A 119 -7.85 10.71 8.08
N ASN A 120 -6.96 11.49 8.67
CA ASN A 120 -5.52 11.50 8.37
C ASN A 120 -5.18 11.81 6.90
N SER A 121 -6.10 12.43 6.16
CA SER A 121 -5.85 12.85 4.80
C SER A 121 -5.10 14.19 4.77
N ASN A 122 -4.05 14.29 3.94
CA ASN A 122 -3.41 15.56 3.62
C ASN A 122 -4.29 16.45 2.72
N SER A 123 -5.23 15.87 1.97
CA SER A 123 -6.37 16.59 1.38
C SER A 123 -7.41 16.86 2.47
N THR A 124 -7.14 17.86 3.31
CA THR A 124 -7.83 18.09 4.60
C THR A 124 -9.33 18.22 4.50
N TYR A 125 -9.88 18.66 3.35
CA TYR A 125 -11.32 18.76 3.11
C TYR A 125 -12.05 17.40 3.03
N LEU A 126 -11.30 16.29 2.93
CA LEU A 126 -11.85 14.93 3.04
C LEU A 126 -12.08 14.54 4.51
N ASN A 127 -11.28 15.06 5.45
CA ASN A 127 -11.36 14.67 6.84
C ASN A 127 -12.72 15.06 7.46
N GLY A 128 -13.30 14.14 8.21
CA GLY A 128 -14.61 14.33 8.81
C GLY A 128 -15.79 14.08 7.85
N ARG A 129 -15.53 13.61 6.61
CA ARG A 129 -16.57 13.37 5.58
C ARG A 129 -16.72 11.87 5.27
N PRO A 130 -17.93 11.37 4.94
CA PRO A 130 -18.20 9.99 4.55
C PRO A 130 -17.92 9.79 3.03
N PHE A 131 -16.68 10.00 2.61
CA PHE A 131 -16.29 10.14 1.20
C PHE A 131 -16.66 8.90 0.36
N ARG A 132 -16.42 7.69 0.87
CA ARG A 132 -16.77 6.44 0.17
C ARG A 132 -18.27 6.29 -0.02
N GLU A 133 -19.05 6.59 1.03
CA GLU A 133 -20.51 6.49 1.02
C GLU A 133 -21.14 7.53 0.09
N ASP A 134 -20.61 8.75 0.09
CA ASP A 134 -21.10 9.83 -0.78
C ASP A 134 -20.78 9.53 -2.25
N LEU A 135 -19.59 9.00 -2.55
CA LEU A 135 -19.26 8.52 -3.90
C LEU A 135 -20.13 7.34 -4.32
N THR A 136 -20.36 6.37 -3.44
CA THR A 136 -21.24 5.22 -3.72
C THR A 136 -22.65 5.69 -4.08
N ARG A 137 -23.16 6.69 -3.36
CA ARG A 137 -24.48 7.30 -3.63
C ARG A 137 -24.50 8.08 -4.94
N ALA A 138 -23.48 8.92 -5.19
CA ALA A 138 -23.38 9.73 -6.40
C ALA A 138 -23.25 8.89 -7.66
N LEU A 139 -22.49 7.79 -7.60
CA LEU A 139 -22.25 6.89 -8.74
C LEU A 139 -23.32 5.81 -8.89
N GLY A 140 -24.17 5.58 -7.88
CA GLY A 140 -25.17 4.50 -7.85
C GLY A 140 -24.56 3.11 -8.00
N ARG A 141 -23.30 2.92 -7.55
CA ARG A 141 -22.55 1.64 -7.56
C ARG A 141 -21.59 1.56 -6.38
N PRO A 142 -21.19 0.36 -5.94
CA PRO A 142 -20.19 0.20 -4.89
C PRO A 142 -18.84 0.82 -5.28
N VAL A 143 -18.17 1.45 -4.31
CA VAL A 143 -16.82 1.99 -4.43
C VAL A 143 -15.93 1.32 -3.38
N ARG A 144 -14.77 0.81 -3.80
CA ARG A 144 -13.70 0.39 -2.88
C ARG A 144 -12.72 1.54 -2.73
N LEU A 145 -12.46 1.93 -1.48
CA LEU A 145 -11.58 3.04 -1.13
C LEU A 145 -10.54 2.55 -0.12
N VAL A 146 -9.27 2.66 -0.46
CA VAL A 146 -8.14 2.29 0.41
C VAL A 146 -7.07 3.39 0.39
N ASN A 147 -6.08 3.26 1.28
CA ASN A 147 -4.91 4.14 1.29
C ASN A 147 -4.07 3.98 0.01
N ASP A 148 -3.45 5.08 -0.45
CA ASP A 148 -2.62 5.13 -1.66
C ASP A 148 -1.41 4.18 -1.62
N ALA A 149 -0.74 4.02 -0.46
CA ALA A 149 0.37 3.08 -0.31
C ALA A 149 -0.10 1.62 -0.39
N ASN A 150 -1.31 1.29 0.08
CA ASN A 150 -1.91 -0.03 -0.12
C ASN A 150 -2.20 -0.32 -1.60
N CYS A 151 -2.65 0.70 -2.34
CA CYS A 151 -2.81 0.58 -3.80
C CYS A 151 -1.47 0.29 -4.48
N LEU A 152 -0.40 1.00 -4.12
CA LEU A 152 0.92 0.74 -4.67
C LEU A 152 1.36 -0.70 -4.36
N ALA A 153 1.25 -1.14 -3.10
CA ALA A 153 1.61 -2.49 -2.69
C ALA A 153 0.86 -3.56 -3.51
N LEU A 154 -0.45 -3.37 -3.69
CA LEU A 154 -1.31 -4.29 -4.44
C LEU A 154 -0.92 -4.36 -5.93
N SER A 155 -0.68 -3.20 -6.57
CA SER A 155 -0.22 -3.15 -7.96
C SER A 155 1.08 -3.92 -8.15
N GLU A 156 2.06 -3.64 -7.30
CA GLU A 156 3.39 -4.25 -7.42
C GLU A 156 3.39 -5.75 -7.10
N ALA A 157 2.47 -6.21 -6.24
CA ALA A 157 2.28 -7.63 -5.94
C ALA A 157 1.59 -8.41 -7.06
N ILE A 158 0.68 -7.78 -7.81
CA ILE A 158 -0.12 -8.47 -8.85
C ILE A 158 0.64 -8.58 -10.17
N ASP A 159 1.15 -7.47 -10.69
CA ASP A 159 1.78 -7.41 -12.02
C ASP A 159 3.00 -6.48 -12.07
N GLY A 160 3.61 -6.21 -10.91
CA GLY A 160 4.74 -5.29 -10.76
C GLY A 160 6.06 -5.96 -10.37
N ALA A 161 6.88 -5.24 -9.59
CA ALA A 161 8.21 -5.68 -9.18
C ALA A 161 8.20 -6.86 -8.19
N ALA A 162 7.06 -7.12 -7.54
CA ALA A 162 6.85 -8.19 -6.58
C ALA A 162 5.86 -9.25 -7.09
N GLU A 163 5.65 -9.35 -8.41
CA GLU A 163 4.77 -10.35 -9.01
C GLU A 163 5.12 -11.76 -8.55
N GLY A 164 4.12 -12.51 -8.09
CA GLY A 164 4.24 -13.87 -7.59
C GLY A 164 4.64 -14.01 -6.12
N ALA A 165 5.04 -12.93 -5.43
CA ALA A 165 5.35 -12.96 -4.01
C ALA A 165 4.09 -13.11 -3.15
N GLN A 166 4.19 -13.91 -2.07
CA GLN A 166 3.10 -14.12 -1.13
C GLN A 166 3.02 -13.01 -0.08
N SER A 167 4.15 -12.39 0.26
CA SER A 167 4.24 -11.31 1.21
C SER A 167 5.05 -10.14 0.62
N VAL A 168 4.41 -8.96 0.57
CA VAL A 168 5.00 -7.75 0.02
C VAL A 168 4.80 -6.60 0.99
N PHE A 169 5.86 -5.87 1.25
CA PHE A 169 5.78 -4.56 1.90
C PHE A 169 6.18 -3.48 0.90
N ALA A 170 5.31 -2.50 0.68
CA ALA A 170 5.64 -1.34 -0.10
C ALA A 170 5.91 -0.14 0.80
N LEU A 171 6.97 0.61 0.51
CA LEU A 171 7.29 1.86 1.19
C LEU A 171 7.31 3.00 0.18
N VAL A 172 6.37 3.91 0.30
CA VAL A 172 6.30 5.14 -0.52
C VAL A 172 7.11 6.22 0.16
N ILE A 173 8.16 6.69 -0.50
CA ILE A 173 9.10 7.68 0.02
C ILE A 173 9.04 8.91 -0.89
N GLY A 174 8.14 9.83 -0.55
CA GLY A 174 7.92 11.10 -1.26
C GLY A 174 8.15 12.29 -0.36
N THR A 175 7.22 13.25 -0.38
CA THR A 175 7.14 14.36 0.59
C THR A 175 6.93 13.85 2.01
N GLY A 176 6.15 12.76 2.15
CA GLY A 176 5.96 11.99 3.37
C GLY A 176 6.43 10.54 3.20
N VAL A 177 6.06 9.67 4.16
CA VAL A 177 6.33 8.23 4.15
C VAL A 177 5.05 7.47 4.45
N GLY A 178 4.64 6.62 3.52
CA GLY A 178 3.52 5.70 3.69
C GLY A 178 3.95 4.25 3.46
N GLY A 179 3.33 3.30 4.14
CA GLY A 179 3.56 1.87 3.91
C GLY A 179 2.28 1.15 3.52
N GLY A 180 2.43 0.11 2.71
CA GLY A 180 1.35 -0.80 2.33
C GLY A 180 1.77 -2.25 2.48
N VAL A 181 0.85 -3.10 2.91
CA VAL A 181 1.10 -4.51 3.17
C VAL A 181 0.21 -5.36 2.27
N VAL A 182 0.80 -6.34 1.59
CA VAL A 182 0.06 -7.37 0.86
C VAL A 182 0.46 -8.74 1.37
N LEU A 183 -0.52 -9.55 1.76
CA LEU A 183 -0.34 -10.93 2.16
C LEU A 183 -1.28 -11.81 1.34
N SER A 184 -0.72 -12.86 0.74
CA SER A 184 -1.47 -13.83 -0.11
C SER A 184 -2.31 -13.14 -1.20
N GLY A 185 -1.77 -12.05 -1.77
CA GLY A 185 -2.39 -11.28 -2.85
C GLY A 185 -3.54 -10.35 -2.42
N ALA A 186 -3.72 -10.11 -1.12
CA ALA A 186 -4.69 -9.16 -0.58
C ALA A 186 -3.98 -8.02 0.16
N ALA A 187 -4.40 -6.78 -0.07
CA ALA A 187 -3.95 -5.63 0.70
C ALA A 187 -4.54 -5.69 2.12
N ILE A 188 -3.72 -5.37 3.10
CA ILE A 188 -4.08 -5.39 4.52
C ILE A 188 -4.33 -3.97 5.02
N ASP A 189 -5.59 -3.63 5.25
CA ASP A 189 -5.96 -2.33 5.83
C ASP A 189 -5.82 -2.32 7.37
N GLY A 190 -5.89 -3.51 8.00
CA GLY A 190 -5.89 -3.66 9.45
C GLY A 190 -7.25 -3.35 10.09
N ALA A 191 -7.43 -3.80 11.33
CA ALA A 191 -8.69 -3.66 12.08
C ALA A 191 -9.13 -2.20 12.27
N HIS A 192 -8.19 -1.27 12.22
CA HIS A 192 -8.46 0.16 12.40
C HIS A 192 -8.14 0.99 11.15
N GLY A 193 -7.83 0.35 10.00
CA GLY A 193 -7.46 1.02 8.75
C GLY A 193 -6.15 1.81 8.86
N ILE A 194 -5.18 1.29 9.61
CA ILE A 194 -3.85 1.92 9.83
C ILE A 194 -2.69 0.94 9.66
N ALA A 195 -2.93 -0.23 9.05
CA ALA A 195 -1.82 -1.13 8.74
C ALA A 195 -0.87 -0.44 7.75
N GLY A 196 0.42 -0.54 8.01
CA GLY A 196 1.43 0.10 7.16
C GLY A 196 1.77 1.56 7.51
N GLU A 197 1.14 2.18 8.51
CA GLU A 197 1.45 3.56 8.95
C GLU A 197 2.83 3.69 9.63
N ILE A 198 3.83 3.09 9.00
CA ILE A 198 5.21 3.02 9.51
C ILE A 198 5.87 4.41 9.59
N GLY A 199 5.44 5.35 8.76
CA GLY A 199 5.98 6.70 8.75
C GLY A 199 5.87 7.40 10.10
N HIS A 200 4.89 7.00 10.93
CA HIS A 200 4.64 7.59 12.25
C HIS A 200 5.18 6.76 13.43
N LEU A 201 5.90 5.67 13.15
CA LEU A 201 6.70 5.00 14.18
C LEU A 201 7.99 5.80 14.46
N PRO A 202 8.59 5.67 15.65
CA PRO A 202 9.88 6.28 15.94
C PRO A 202 10.98 5.66 15.08
N LEU A 203 11.99 6.45 14.68
CA LEU A 203 13.17 5.95 14.00
C LEU A 203 13.82 4.83 14.81
N PRO A 204 14.04 3.62 14.27
CA PRO A 204 14.61 2.52 15.02
C PRO A 204 16.09 2.74 15.32
N TRP A 205 16.51 2.33 16.52
CA TRP A 205 17.89 2.42 17.03
C TRP A 205 18.53 3.79 16.80
N PRO A 206 17.92 4.90 17.27
CA PRO A 206 18.45 6.23 17.06
C PRO A 206 19.77 6.39 17.81
N GLY A 207 20.74 7.05 17.19
CA GLY A 207 22.04 7.33 17.79
C GLY A 207 22.54 8.75 17.49
N GLY A 208 23.49 9.24 18.29
CA GLY A 208 24.12 10.53 18.06
C GLY A 208 23.13 11.68 17.96
N ARG A 209 23.15 12.41 16.83
CA ARG A 209 22.28 13.57 16.57
C ARG A 209 20.80 13.25 16.39
N GLU A 210 20.45 11.97 16.23
CA GLU A 210 19.05 11.52 16.08
C GLU A 210 18.30 11.55 17.42
N ALA A 211 19.01 11.70 18.56
CA ALA A 211 18.40 11.88 19.87
C ALA A 211 17.58 13.19 19.97
N ASP A 212 18.00 14.24 19.24
CA ASP A 212 17.27 15.51 19.12
C ASP A 212 16.23 15.41 17.99
N ALA A 213 15.27 14.56 18.20
CA ALA A 213 14.31 14.17 17.19
C ALA A 213 13.36 15.32 16.78
N PRO A 214 13.14 15.59 15.48
CA PRO A 214 12.22 16.62 15.02
C PRO A 214 10.77 16.26 15.35
N THR A 215 9.96 17.28 15.60
CA THR A 215 8.51 17.13 15.75
C THR A 215 7.88 16.82 14.39
N CYS A 216 7.07 15.77 14.35
CA CYS A 216 6.27 15.39 13.19
C CYS A 216 4.93 16.15 13.21
N TRP A 217 4.31 16.32 12.04
CA TRP A 217 2.97 16.92 11.94
C TRP A 217 1.88 16.12 12.68
N CYS A 218 2.10 14.82 12.94
CA CYS A 218 1.20 14.00 13.77
C CYS A 218 1.22 14.36 15.26
N GLY A 219 2.11 15.28 15.69
CA GLY A 219 2.26 15.73 17.07
C GLY A 219 3.31 14.94 17.88
N LEU A 220 3.83 13.84 17.35
CA LEU A 220 4.91 13.06 17.98
C LEU A 220 6.28 13.52 17.49
N SER A 221 7.34 13.19 18.21
CA SER A 221 8.72 13.49 17.82
C SER A 221 9.45 12.23 17.37
N GLY A 222 10.36 12.36 16.38
CA GLY A 222 11.23 11.28 15.93
C GLY A 222 10.59 10.28 14.98
N CYS A 223 9.44 10.59 14.43
CA CYS A 223 8.79 9.74 13.44
C CYS A 223 9.72 9.43 12.25
N ILE A 224 9.66 8.21 11.73
CA ILE A 224 10.41 7.75 10.54
C ILE A 224 10.26 8.73 9.39
N GLU A 225 9.06 9.24 9.13
CA GLU A 225 8.81 10.23 8.08
C GLU A 225 9.70 11.46 8.18
N SER A 226 9.92 11.95 9.40
CA SER A 226 10.77 13.11 9.63
C SER A 226 12.24 12.89 9.27
N TRP A 227 12.65 11.65 9.02
CA TRP A 227 14.03 11.28 8.70
C TRP A 227 14.22 10.75 7.29
N VAL A 228 13.31 9.87 6.82
CA VAL A 228 13.50 9.16 5.56
C VAL A 228 12.60 9.64 4.42
N SER A 229 11.66 10.56 4.64
CA SER A 229 11.02 11.26 3.53
C SER A 229 12.02 12.16 2.77
N GLY A 230 11.69 12.56 1.55
CA GLY A 230 12.53 13.51 0.81
C GLY A 230 12.71 14.84 1.55
N THR A 231 11.67 15.32 2.23
CA THR A 231 11.75 16.53 3.07
C THR A 231 12.57 16.30 4.33
N GLY A 232 12.46 15.12 4.95
CA GLY A 232 13.24 14.70 6.11
C GLY A 232 14.74 14.57 5.76
N PHE A 233 15.06 13.99 4.61
CA PHE A 233 16.42 13.90 4.10
C PHE A 233 17.04 15.27 3.87
N ALA A 234 16.34 16.19 3.17
CA ALA A 234 16.81 17.54 2.93
C ALA A 234 17.06 18.31 4.25
N ARG A 235 16.14 18.20 5.22
CA ARG A 235 16.29 18.80 6.55
C ARG A 235 17.51 18.24 7.30
N ALA A 236 17.68 16.92 7.31
CA ALA A 236 18.81 16.28 7.98
C ALA A 236 20.15 16.69 7.33
N ALA A 237 20.21 16.74 5.99
CA ALA A 237 21.38 17.20 5.26
C ALA A 237 21.74 18.67 5.62
N ALA A 238 20.76 19.55 5.75
CA ALA A 238 20.98 20.93 6.17
C ALA A 238 21.54 21.01 7.59
N THR A 239 20.97 20.27 8.54
CA THR A 239 21.35 20.34 9.96
C THR A 239 22.65 19.60 10.30
N GLU A 240 22.91 18.49 9.64
CA GLU A 240 24.05 17.60 9.98
C GLU A 240 25.27 17.86 9.11
N HIS A 241 25.05 18.28 7.84
CA HIS A 241 26.11 18.44 6.84
C HIS A 241 26.20 19.86 6.26
N GLY A 242 25.36 20.81 6.71
CA GLY A 242 25.36 22.19 6.24
C GLY A 242 24.83 22.39 4.81
N LEU A 243 24.09 21.40 4.26
CA LEU A 243 23.59 21.39 2.89
C LEU A 243 22.13 21.88 2.84
N ALA A 244 21.92 23.17 2.67
CA ALA A 244 20.59 23.75 2.50
C ALA A 244 20.09 23.60 1.04
N LEU A 245 19.93 22.34 0.61
CA LEU A 245 19.56 21.93 -0.74
C LEU A 245 18.28 21.06 -0.71
N SER A 246 17.59 20.95 -1.85
CA SER A 246 16.52 19.97 -2.01
C SER A 246 17.08 18.53 -2.08
N ALA A 247 16.26 17.52 -1.80
CA ALA A 247 16.69 16.12 -1.89
C ALA A 247 17.26 15.76 -3.28
N PRO A 248 16.65 16.14 -4.42
CA PRO A 248 17.24 15.91 -5.74
C PRO A 248 18.60 16.60 -5.92
N ASP A 249 18.75 17.83 -5.41
CA ASP A 249 20.01 18.58 -5.56
C ASP A 249 21.14 17.98 -4.71
N ILE A 250 20.83 17.48 -3.51
CA ILE A 250 21.78 16.73 -2.67
C ILE A 250 22.27 15.48 -3.41
N VAL A 251 21.35 14.72 -4.02
CA VAL A 251 21.71 13.53 -4.81
C VAL A 251 22.58 13.93 -6.01
N ALA A 252 22.25 15.01 -6.72
CA ALA A 252 23.06 15.51 -7.83
C ALA A 252 24.47 15.93 -7.38
N ALA A 253 24.59 16.62 -6.24
CA ALA A 253 25.87 17.02 -5.66
C ALA A 253 26.71 15.78 -5.25
N ALA A 254 26.08 14.77 -4.63
CA ALA A 254 26.76 13.52 -4.29
C ALA A 254 27.30 12.80 -5.53
N ARG A 255 26.52 12.75 -6.62
CA ARG A 255 26.96 12.22 -7.94
C ARG A 255 28.10 13.01 -8.55
N SER A 256 28.17 14.30 -8.29
CA SER A 256 29.24 15.18 -8.74
C SER A 256 30.50 15.10 -7.85
N GLY A 257 30.48 14.28 -6.79
CA GLY A 257 31.63 14.04 -5.93
C GLY A 257 31.73 14.96 -4.72
N ASP A 258 30.66 15.72 -4.38
CA ASP A 258 30.64 16.52 -3.15
C ASP A 258 30.68 15.60 -1.92
N PRO A 259 31.68 15.73 -1.04
CA PRO A 259 31.87 14.81 0.09
C PRO A 259 30.79 14.99 1.17
N ALA A 260 30.28 16.19 1.37
CA ALA A 260 29.21 16.44 2.35
C ALA A 260 27.88 15.84 1.87
N ALA A 261 27.57 15.98 0.58
CA ALA A 261 26.40 15.39 -0.03
C ALA A 261 26.47 13.86 -0.04
N ARG A 262 27.66 13.28 -0.28
CA ARG A 262 27.87 11.83 -0.17
C ARG A 262 27.63 11.35 1.26
N ALA A 263 28.22 12.03 2.26
CA ALA A 263 28.02 11.67 3.67
C ALA A 263 26.55 11.79 4.09
N ALA A 264 25.82 12.79 3.60
CA ALA A 264 24.39 12.94 3.83
C ALA A 264 23.59 11.77 3.22
N LEU A 265 23.92 11.34 2.00
CA LEU A 265 23.28 10.20 1.34
C LEU A 265 23.57 8.88 2.05
N ASP A 266 24.82 8.66 2.51
CA ASP A 266 25.21 7.48 3.27
C ASP A 266 24.46 7.40 4.61
N ALA A 267 24.30 8.53 5.33
CA ALA A 267 23.47 8.62 6.54
C ALA A 267 21.99 8.34 6.26
N TYR A 268 21.48 8.80 5.12
CA TYR A 268 20.12 8.50 4.68
C TYR A 268 19.93 6.99 4.42
N VAL A 269 20.85 6.34 3.72
CA VAL A 269 20.83 4.90 3.46
C VAL A 269 20.84 4.10 4.76
N ASP A 270 21.65 4.51 5.74
CA ASP A 270 21.66 3.87 7.07
C ASP A 270 20.29 3.97 7.76
N ARG A 271 19.70 5.16 7.81
CA ARG A 271 18.35 5.38 8.40
C ARG A 271 17.29 4.54 7.70
N LEU A 272 17.26 4.60 6.37
CA LEU A 272 16.30 3.83 5.58
C LEU A 272 16.49 2.32 5.78
N GLY A 273 17.74 1.84 5.80
CA GLY A 273 18.04 0.43 6.03
C GLY A 273 17.60 -0.07 7.40
N ARG A 274 17.75 0.76 8.47
CA ARG A 274 17.22 0.45 9.80
C ARG A 274 15.67 0.37 9.80
N VAL A 275 15.01 1.27 9.08
CA VAL A 275 13.55 1.22 8.90
C VAL A 275 13.12 -0.06 8.20
N LEU A 276 13.81 -0.45 7.12
CA LEU A 276 13.50 -1.69 6.43
C LEU A 276 13.78 -2.93 7.28
N ALA A 277 14.83 -2.92 8.10
CA ALA A 277 15.11 -3.99 9.06
C ALA A 277 13.99 -4.14 10.11
N LEU A 278 13.39 -3.01 10.57
CA LEU A 278 12.21 -3.06 11.43
C LEU A 278 11.04 -3.78 10.72
N VAL A 279 10.81 -3.48 9.43
CA VAL A 279 9.78 -4.16 8.63
C VAL A 279 10.08 -5.66 8.51
N VAL A 280 11.32 -6.03 8.21
CA VAL A 280 11.73 -7.44 8.13
C VAL A 280 11.51 -8.15 9.46
N ASN A 281 11.91 -7.57 10.58
CA ASN A 281 11.72 -8.16 11.91
C ASN A 281 10.25 -8.31 12.31
N LEU A 282 9.31 -7.55 11.71
CA LEU A 282 7.88 -7.60 12.05
C LEU A 282 7.06 -8.45 11.08
N LEU A 283 7.38 -8.43 9.79
CA LEU A 283 6.54 -8.99 8.74
C LEU A 283 7.25 -10.07 7.91
N ASP A 284 8.58 -10.10 7.92
CA ASP A 284 9.43 -10.98 7.12
C ASP A 284 8.95 -11.10 5.65
N PRO A 285 8.85 -9.95 4.91
CA PRO A 285 8.30 -9.96 3.57
C PRO A 285 9.31 -10.55 2.57
N GLU A 286 8.80 -11.31 1.58
CA GLU A 286 9.62 -11.81 0.46
C GLU A 286 10.19 -10.67 -0.39
N VAL A 287 9.42 -9.58 -0.53
CA VAL A 287 9.80 -8.42 -1.33
C VAL A 287 9.43 -7.13 -0.62
N ILE A 288 10.39 -6.22 -0.55
CA ILE A 288 10.17 -4.82 -0.20
C ILE A 288 10.22 -3.99 -1.47
N VAL A 289 9.13 -3.29 -1.78
CA VAL A 289 9.05 -2.40 -2.95
C VAL A 289 9.17 -0.95 -2.49
N LEU A 290 10.09 -0.20 -3.06
CA LEU A 290 10.23 1.23 -2.80
C LEU A 290 9.55 2.04 -3.90
N GLY A 291 8.63 2.93 -3.51
CA GLY A 291 7.95 3.87 -4.37
C GLY A 291 8.23 5.33 -3.97
N GLY A 292 7.68 6.26 -4.73
CA GLY A 292 7.86 7.69 -4.52
C GLY A 292 9.20 8.23 -5.05
N GLY A 293 9.42 9.54 -4.91
CA GLY A 293 10.55 10.23 -5.55
C GLY A 293 11.93 9.71 -5.13
N MET A 294 12.09 9.32 -3.85
CA MET A 294 13.37 8.81 -3.34
C MET A 294 13.70 7.41 -3.86
N SER A 295 12.73 6.63 -4.30
CA SER A 295 12.98 5.31 -4.90
C SER A 295 13.72 5.37 -6.23
N ASN A 296 13.78 6.55 -6.87
CA ASN A 296 14.54 6.77 -8.12
C ASN A 296 16.04 7.04 -7.86
N VAL A 297 16.47 7.11 -6.60
CA VAL A 297 17.87 7.28 -6.23
C VAL A 297 18.53 5.90 -6.25
N THR A 298 19.20 5.56 -7.35
CA THR A 298 19.76 4.22 -7.58
C THR A 298 20.81 3.82 -6.56
N GLU A 299 21.52 4.79 -5.99
CA GLU A 299 22.59 4.61 -5.00
C GLU A 299 22.09 3.96 -3.70
N ILE A 300 20.80 4.14 -3.35
CA ILE A 300 20.28 3.57 -2.11
C ILE A 300 20.26 2.04 -2.15
N TYR A 301 19.98 1.44 -3.31
CA TYR A 301 19.83 -0.01 -3.45
C TYR A 301 21.12 -0.78 -3.21
N ALA A 302 22.27 -0.16 -3.46
CA ALA A 302 23.56 -0.79 -3.24
C ALA A 302 23.89 -0.96 -1.74
N GLY A 303 23.52 0.01 -0.90
CA GLY A 303 23.84 0.02 0.52
C GLY A 303 22.79 -0.61 1.43
N LEU A 304 21.52 -0.59 1.02
CA LEU A 304 20.40 -1.04 1.85
C LEU A 304 20.53 -2.50 2.34
N PRO A 305 20.88 -3.51 1.50
CA PRO A 305 20.93 -4.90 1.94
C PRO A 305 21.88 -5.12 3.13
N ASP A 306 23.02 -4.46 3.14
CA ASP A 306 24.01 -4.61 4.22
C ASP A 306 23.53 -3.95 5.52
N VAL A 307 22.84 -2.81 5.45
CA VAL A 307 22.25 -2.17 6.63
C VAL A 307 21.12 -3.03 7.18
N VAL A 308 20.25 -3.54 6.32
CA VAL A 308 19.14 -4.40 6.73
C VAL A 308 19.66 -5.65 7.43
N ARG A 309 20.61 -6.37 6.84
CA ARG A 309 21.19 -7.57 7.46
C ARG A 309 21.78 -7.31 8.85
N ARG A 310 22.45 -6.17 9.05
CA ARG A 310 23.02 -5.83 10.36
C ARG A 310 22.00 -5.65 11.47
N HIS A 311 20.75 -5.31 11.13
CA HIS A 311 19.69 -4.99 12.10
C HIS A 311 18.53 -6.01 12.10
N THR A 312 18.60 -7.02 11.24
CA THR A 312 17.59 -8.09 11.16
C THR A 312 17.97 -9.23 12.10
N PHE A 313 16.98 -9.78 12.81
CA PHE A 313 17.13 -10.94 13.68
C PHE A 313 17.11 -12.24 12.87
N SER A 314 17.97 -12.33 11.85
CA SER A 314 18.13 -13.50 10.98
C SER A 314 19.57 -13.56 10.48
N ASP A 315 20.11 -14.77 10.39
CA ASP A 315 21.41 -15.07 9.80
C ASP A 315 21.31 -15.35 8.28
N LEU A 316 20.09 -15.52 7.76
CA LEU A 316 19.83 -15.94 6.38
C LEU A 316 18.99 -14.94 5.57
N TRP A 317 18.76 -13.71 6.08
CA TRP A 317 17.91 -12.77 5.34
C TRP A 317 18.52 -12.44 3.96
N ASP A 318 17.77 -12.80 2.91
CA ASP A 318 18.08 -12.59 1.49
C ASP A 318 16.92 -11.91 0.73
N GLY A 319 15.99 -11.30 1.46
CA GLY A 319 14.82 -10.60 0.90
C GLY A 319 15.21 -9.55 -0.12
N ARG A 320 14.35 -9.35 -1.12
CA ARG A 320 14.57 -8.42 -2.22
C ARG A 320 14.08 -7.02 -1.85
N ILE A 321 14.92 -6.01 -2.13
CA ILE A 321 14.54 -4.59 -2.07
C ILE A 321 14.60 -4.05 -3.50
N VAL A 322 13.47 -3.64 -4.05
CA VAL A 322 13.35 -3.28 -5.46
C VAL A 322 12.58 -1.97 -5.65
N PRO A 323 12.85 -1.18 -6.70
CA PRO A 323 12.01 -0.05 -7.06
C PRO A 323 10.64 -0.53 -7.60
N ALA A 324 9.61 0.30 -7.42
CA ALA A 324 8.32 0.06 -8.03
C ALA A 324 8.42 0.03 -9.56
N ARG A 325 7.88 -1.02 -10.18
CA ARG A 325 7.90 -1.21 -11.64
C ARG A 325 7.09 -0.15 -12.38
N TRP A 326 5.93 0.21 -11.83
CA TRP A 326 5.00 1.14 -12.49
C TRP A 326 5.23 2.59 -12.07
N GLY A 327 6.15 2.85 -11.12
CA GLY A 327 6.49 4.19 -10.65
C GLY A 327 5.24 4.97 -10.19
N ASP A 328 5.03 6.18 -10.75
CA ASP A 328 3.87 7.02 -10.42
C ASP A 328 2.51 6.39 -10.78
N ALA A 329 2.47 5.38 -11.62
CA ALA A 329 1.23 4.72 -12.02
C ALA A 329 0.84 3.56 -11.07
N SER A 330 1.69 3.17 -10.11
CA SER A 330 1.40 2.04 -9.21
C SER A 330 0.13 2.27 -8.40
N GLY A 331 -0.09 3.47 -7.88
CA GLY A 331 -1.27 3.82 -7.09
C GLY A 331 -2.57 3.63 -7.86
N VAL A 332 -2.68 4.23 -9.04
CA VAL A 332 -3.89 4.16 -9.87
C VAL A 332 -4.16 2.74 -10.40
N ARG A 333 -3.10 1.98 -10.73
CA ARG A 333 -3.22 0.57 -11.14
C ARG A 333 -3.72 -0.30 -10.00
N GLY A 334 -3.15 -0.12 -8.80
CA GLY A 334 -3.58 -0.84 -7.59
C GLY A 334 -5.02 -0.55 -7.22
N ALA A 335 -5.46 0.70 -7.35
CA ALA A 335 -6.86 1.07 -7.18
C ALA A 335 -7.79 0.27 -8.13
N ALA A 336 -7.43 0.12 -9.42
CA ALA A 336 -8.18 -0.72 -10.37
C ALA A 336 -8.21 -2.20 -9.96
N ARG A 337 -7.17 -2.69 -9.27
CA ARG A 337 -7.05 -4.09 -8.83
C ARG A 337 -7.81 -4.42 -7.54
N LEU A 338 -8.41 -3.43 -6.87
CA LEU A 338 -9.15 -3.66 -5.62
C LEU A 338 -10.31 -4.66 -5.76
N TRP A 339 -10.80 -4.89 -6.96
CA TRP A 339 -11.92 -5.80 -7.25
C TRP A 339 -11.51 -7.17 -7.78
N THR A 340 -10.21 -7.43 -7.99
CA THR A 340 -9.73 -8.68 -8.60
C THR A 340 -9.80 -9.91 -7.68
N LYS A 341 -9.84 -9.69 -6.36
CA LYS A 341 -10.11 -10.75 -5.36
C LYS A 341 -11.10 -10.19 -4.35
N ASP A 342 -12.19 -10.90 -4.09
CA ASP A 342 -13.06 -10.59 -2.96
C ASP A 342 -12.43 -11.27 -1.72
N PRO A 343 -11.92 -10.52 -0.72
CA PRO A 343 -11.37 -11.12 0.48
C PRO A 343 -12.45 -11.81 1.33
N GLN A 344 -13.74 -11.69 0.98
CA GLN A 344 -14.86 -12.32 1.69
C GLN A 344 -15.40 -13.59 1.01
N VAL A 345 -14.86 -14.00 -0.14
CA VAL A 345 -15.21 -15.27 -0.79
C VAL A 345 -14.05 -16.25 -0.69
N GLY A 346 -13.79 -16.70 0.50
CA GLY A 346 -12.75 -17.70 0.74
C GLY A 346 -12.79 -18.23 2.16
N HIS A 347 -13.63 -19.22 2.34
CA HIS A 347 -13.80 -20.24 3.38
C HIS A 347 -15.02 -20.13 4.26
#